data_ff1e4326fb9bc730f58dc074840b27b9
#
_entry.id   ff1e4326fb9bc730f58dc074840b27b9
#
_cell.length_a   1.000
_cell.length_b   1.000
_cell.length_c   1.000
_cell.angle_alpha   90.00
_cell.angle_beta   90.00
_cell.angle_gamma   90.00
#
_symmetry.space_group_name_H-M   'P 1'
#
loop_
_entity.id
_entity.type
_entity.pdbx_description
1 polymer ?
#
loop_
_entity_poly.entity_id
_entity_poly.type
_entity_poly.pdbx_seq_one_letter_code
_entity_poly.pdbx_strand_id
1 'polypeptide(L)'
;MKTRKFQVVSSAVLALALACGAALKPAQAVTVNEPSGINLGGTSFFDALGKYTPGLVYQQYFQMQHFNAINDTNGNAIPVFKNTSITAIVSLNQFIYVSPYHLFGGVLGAMAIVPLVDLNASFAHDSPVRLVANRGMGVGDITWGPFIAFPPVIRGGRPVFAQRMEFDVISPSGSYDTSKDINPSSGFWSINPYWTVTLLPTAKTELSARFNYLHNFTNSHPASSAPLPAGTTTQAGDAGWVNFTASYEVLPKLNVGLNGYYFKQFTD
;
A
#
# COMPACT_ATOMS: atom_id res chain seq x y z
N MET A 1 -7.37 -35.22 2.76
CA MET A 1 -6.36 -34.22 2.36
C MET A 1 -7.09 -33.11 1.58
N LYS A 2 -7.48 -32.00 2.26
CA LYS A 2 -8.21 -30.90 1.62
C LYS A 2 -7.19 -29.90 1.10
N THR A 3 -7.06 -29.80 -0.20
CA THR A 3 -6.27 -28.78 -0.90
C THR A 3 -6.89 -27.40 -0.63
N ARG A 4 -6.18 -26.53 0.11
CA ARG A 4 -6.52 -25.12 0.24
C ARG A 4 -6.21 -24.43 -1.10
N LYS A 5 -7.24 -23.95 -1.76
CA LYS A 5 -7.11 -23.07 -2.92
C LYS A 5 -6.48 -21.75 -2.46
N PHE A 6 -5.34 -21.40 -3.04
CA PHE A 6 -4.78 -20.06 -2.91
C PHE A 6 -5.73 -19.06 -3.58
N GLN A 7 -6.39 -18.22 -2.78
CA GLN A 7 -7.14 -17.10 -3.31
C GLN A 7 -6.19 -15.92 -3.48
N VAL A 8 -6.06 -15.48 -4.72
CA VAL A 8 -5.47 -14.18 -5.06
C VAL A 8 -6.47 -13.12 -4.63
N VAL A 9 -6.23 -12.49 -3.49
CA VAL A 9 -7.04 -11.35 -3.03
C VAL A 9 -6.50 -10.12 -3.74
N SER A 10 -7.21 -9.69 -4.76
CA SER A 10 -6.98 -8.37 -5.39
C SER A 10 -7.28 -7.28 -4.37
N SER A 11 -6.31 -6.42 -4.18
CA SER A 11 -6.22 -5.41 -3.15
C SER A 11 -7.30 -4.35 -3.26
N ALA A 12 -8.32 -4.43 -2.45
CA ALA A 12 -9.08 -3.30 -1.92
C ALA A 12 -9.92 -3.82 -0.74
N VAL A 13 -9.36 -3.73 0.44
CA VAL A 13 -10.16 -3.93 1.66
C VAL A 13 -10.73 -2.58 2.05
N LEU A 14 -11.89 -2.25 1.50
CA LEU A 14 -12.79 -1.29 2.12
C LEU A 14 -13.44 -2.02 3.29
N ALA A 15 -12.95 -1.81 4.51
CA ALA A 15 -13.52 -2.41 5.70
C ALA A 15 -14.85 -1.73 6.02
N LEU A 16 -15.96 -2.33 5.55
CA LEU A 16 -17.31 -2.00 6.01
C LEU A 16 -17.62 -2.91 7.18
N ALA A 17 -17.56 -2.40 8.42
CA ALA A 17 -18.01 -3.13 9.60
C ALA A 17 -19.54 -3.17 9.62
N LEU A 18 -20.15 -4.26 9.17
CA LEU A 18 -21.56 -4.58 9.38
C LEU A 18 -21.69 -5.51 10.59
N ALA A 19 -22.05 -4.94 11.75
CA ALA A 19 -22.52 -5.72 12.88
C ALA A 19 -23.95 -6.19 12.61
N CYS A 20 -24.16 -7.48 12.29
CA CYS A 20 -25.47 -8.11 12.29
C CYS A 20 -25.84 -8.54 13.70
N GLY A 21 -26.84 -7.89 14.30
CA GLY A 21 -27.49 -8.36 15.52
C GLY A 21 -28.47 -7.37 16.14
N ALA A 22 -29.78 -7.56 15.84
CA ALA A 22 -30.97 -7.11 16.59
C ALA A 22 -31.13 -5.61 16.90
N ALA A 23 -32.12 -5.05 16.26
CA ALA A 23 -32.73 -3.72 16.30
C ALA A 23 -32.24 -2.83 15.13
N LEU A 24 -33.13 -2.68 14.15
CA LEU A 24 -32.98 -1.79 13.00
C LEU A 24 -32.85 -0.33 13.43
N LYS A 25 -31.70 0.06 13.92
CA LYS A 25 -31.22 1.43 13.77
C LYS A 25 -30.67 1.53 12.36
N PRO A 26 -30.88 2.63 11.61
CA PRO A 26 -30.22 2.81 10.34
C PRO A 26 -28.72 2.65 10.58
N ALA A 27 -28.12 1.60 10.00
CA ALA A 27 -26.68 1.37 10.10
C ALA A 27 -26.01 2.54 9.37
N GLN A 28 -25.41 3.44 10.13
CA GLN A 28 -24.53 4.44 9.58
C GLN A 28 -23.25 3.69 9.17
N ALA A 29 -23.10 3.51 7.87
CA ALA A 29 -21.87 2.94 7.32
C ALA A 29 -20.78 4.00 7.46
N VAL A 30 -19.90 3.83 8.44
CA VAL A 30 -18.66 4.59 8.52
C VAL A 30 -17.67 3.90 7.59
N THR A 31 -17.34 4.54 6.47
CA THR A 31 -16.29 4.03 5.60
C THR A 31 -14.93 4.42 6.18
N VAL A 32 -14.10 3.43 6.43
CA VAL A 32 -12.67 3.66 6.73
C VAL A 32 -11.93 3.56 5.40
N ASN A 33 -11.29 4.64 4.97
CA ASN A 33 -10.45 4.61 3.78
C ASN A 33 -9.28 3.64 3.98
N GLU A 34 -8.92 2.91 2.92
CA GLU A 34 -7.71 2.10 2.92
C GLU A 34 -6.50 3.00 3.22
N PRO A 35 -5.63 2.61 4.19
CA PRO A 35 -4.43 3.37 4.46
C PRO A 35 -3.53 3.48 3.23
N SER A 36 -3.09 4.69 2.90
CA SER A 36 -2.31 5.00 1.69
C SER A 36 -0.96 4.27 1.62
N GLY A 37 -0.47 3.75 2.75
CA GLY A 37 0.81 3.01 2.85
C GLY A 37 0.75 1.56 2.39
N ILE A 38 -0.44 0.99 2.16
CA ILE A 38 -0.56 -0.41 1.76
C ILE A 38 -0.20 -0.54 0.27
N ASN A 39 0.87 -1.29 -0.01
CA ASN A 39 1.42 -1.47 -1.37
C ASN A 39 1.57 -2.96 -1.70
N LEU A 40 0.50 -3.72 -1.66
CA LEU A 40 0.51 -5.17 -1.87
C LEU A 40 1.07 -5.56 -3.24
N GLY A 41 2.16 -6.34 -3.24
CA GLY A 41 2.91 -6.68 -4.44
C GLY A 41 3.71 -5.53 -5.07
N GLY A 42 3.76 -4.37 -4.42
CA GLY A 42 4.45 -3.16 -4.89
C GLY A 42 5.97 -3.20 -4.68
N THR A 43 6.61 -4.35 -4.90
CA THR A 43 8.07 -4.47 -4.85
C THR A 43 8.63 -4.91 -6.19
N SER A 44 9.84 -4.47 -6.52
CA SER A 44 10.53 -4.83 -7.76
C SER A 44 11.54 -5.93 -7.52
N PHE A 45 12.06 -6.53 -8.60
CA PHE A 45 13.24 -7.37 -8.51
C PHE A 45 14.42 -6.55 -7.98
N PHE A 46 15.30 -7.19 -7.22
CA PHE A 46 16.47 -6.57 -6.60
C PHE A 46 16.14 -5.44 -5.61
N ASP A 47 15.03 -5.53 -4.91
CA ASP A 47 14.41 -4.45 -4.13
C ASP A 47 15.34 -3.83 -3.05
N ALA A 48 16.25 -4.62 -2.46
CA ALA A 48 17.23 -4.11 -1.50
C ALA A 48 18.47 -3.49 -2.14
N LEU A 49 18.67 -3.67 -3.45
CA LEU A 49 19.78 -3.07 -4.16
C LEU A 49 19.43 -1.66 -4.61
N GLY A 50 20.36 -0.74 -4.47
CA GLY A 50 20.15 0.66 -4.82
C GLY A 50 21.44 1.43 -4.99
N LYS A 51 21.33 2.75 -4.95
CA LYS A 51 22.47 3.64 -4.96
C LYS A 51 23.09 3.70 -3.56
N TYR A 52 24.40 3.54 -3.46
CA TYR A 52 25.16 3.64 -2.20
C TYR A 52 26.11 4.85 -2.17
N THR A 53 26.19 5.59 -3.27
CA THR A 53 26.97 6.83 -3.37
C THR A 53 26.06 8.04 -3.18
N PRO A 54 26.54 9.14 -2.57
CA PRO A 54 25.74 10.33 -2.36
C PRO A 54 25.10 10.88 -3.63
N GLY A 55 23.91 11.45 -3.49
CA GLY A 55 23.19 12.11 -4.56
C GLY A 55 21.70 11.80 -4.59
N LEU A 56 21.01 12.36 -5.57
CA LEU A 56 19.58 12.21 -5.78
C LEU A 56 19.26 11.10 -6.78
N VAL A 57 18.13 10.43 -6.57
CA VAL A 57 17.48 9.52 -7.52
C VAL A 57 16.02 9.94 -7.60
N TYR A 58 15.48 9.97 -8.81
CA TYR A 58 14.05 10.11 -9.06
C TYR A 58 13.56 8.83 -9.72
N GLN A 59 12.43 8.33 -9.23
CA GLN A 59 11.72 7.16 -9.79
C GLN A 59 10.24 7.52 -9.92
N GLN A 60 9.64 7.05 -10.99
CA GLN A 60 8.21 7.23 -11.22
C GLN A 60 7.57 5.88 -11.52
N TYR A 61 6.42 5.64 -10.86
CA TYR A 61 5.62 4.45 -11.08
C TYR A 61 4.22 4.87 -11.51
N PHE A 62 3.68 4.16 -12.49
CA PHE A 62 2.29 4.29 -12.89
C PHE A 62 1.54 3.04 -12.49
N GLN A 63 0.41 3.23 -11.83
CA GLN A 63 -0.48 2.15 -11.42
C GLN A 63 -1.88 2.44 -11.93
N MET A 64 -2.55 1.42 -12.44
CA MET A 64 -3.97 1.45 -12.77
C MET A 64 -4.65 0.37 -11.93
N GLN A 65 -5.56 0.79 -11.08
CA GLN A 65 -6.33 -0.08 -10.19
C GLN A 65 -7.80 -0.03 -10.61
N HIS A 66 -8.41 -1.19 -10.72
CA HIS A 66 -9.83 -1.32 -11.00
C HIS A 66 -10.46 -2.33 -10.06
N PHE A 67 -11.47 -1.89 -9.32
CA PHE A 67 -12.20 -2.70 -8.36
C PHE A 67 -13.64 -2.88 -8.86
N ASN A 68 -14.07 -4.11 -9.03
CA ASN A 68 -15.39 -4.47 -9.54
C ASN A 68 -16.33 -5.04 -8.47
N ALA A 69 -15.87 -5.15 -7.22
CA ALA A 69 -16.67 -5.59 -6.09
C ALA A 69 -16.13 -5.00 -4.78
N ILE A 70 -17.02 -4.88 -3.81
CA ILE A 70 -16.72 -4.64 -2.40
C ILE A 70 -17.10 -5.92 -1.68
N ASN A 71 -16.14 -6.54 -0.99
CA ASN A 71 -16.29 -7.86 -0.39
C ASN A 71 -16.36 -7.77 1.14
N ASP A 72 -17.07 -8.72 1.75
CA ASP A 72 -17.05 -8.94 3.20
C ASP A 72 -15.74 -9.61 3.66
N THR A 73 -15.61 -9.84 4.96
CA THR A 73 -14.44 -10.49 5.58
C THR A 73 -14.20 -11.94 5.11
N ASN A 74 -15.20 -12.57 4.49
CA ASN A 74 -15.11 -13.93 3.94
C ASN A 74 -14.77 -13.92 2.44
N GLY A 75 -14.62 -12.72 1.84
CA GLY A 75 -14.33 -12.56 0.41
C GLY A 75 -15.56 -12.63 -0.49
N ASN A 76 -16.78 -12.61 0.05
CA ASN A 76 -18.00 -12.60 -0.74
C ASN A 76 -18.39 -11.16 -1.09
N ALA A 77 -18.87 -10.93 -2.31
CA ALA A 77 -19.36 -9.62 -2.71
C ALA A 77 -20.56 -9.20 -1.85
N ILE A 78 -20.51 -7.97 -1.32
CA ILE A 78 -21.60 -7.40 -0.51
C ILE A 78 -22.75 -6.99 -1.43
N PRO A 79 -23.96 -7.58 -1.34
CA PRO A 79 -25.04 -7.43 -2.35
C PRO A 79 -25.61 -6.03 -2.48
N VAL A 80 -25.42 -5.16 -1.48
CA VAL A 80 -25.91 -3.77 -1.52
C VAL A 80 -25.12 -2.88 -2.49
N PHE A 81 -23.94 -3.30 -2.94
CA PHE A 81 -23.12 -2.58 -3.92
C PHE A 81 -23.23 -3.28 -5.28
N LYS A 82 -24.21 -2.86 -6.10
CA LYS A 82 -24.42 -3.46 -7.42
C LYS A 82 -23.56 -2.79 -8.49
N ASN A 83 -22.97 -3.61 -9.37
CA ASN A 83 -22.13 -3.17 -10.50
C ASN A 83 -21.09 -2.13 -10.07
N THR A 84 -20.35 -2.45 -9.01
CA THR A 84 -19.27 -1.61 -8.51
C THR A 84 -18.20 -1.45 -9.58
N SER A 85 -17.82 -0.21 -9.87
CA SER A 85 -16.68 0.14 -10.69
C SER A 85 -15.93 1.30 -10.04
N ILE A 86 -14.82 1.00 -9.36
CA ILE A 86 -13.94 2.00 -8.76
C ILE A 86 -12.62 1.90 -9.53
N THR A 87 -12.17 3.03 -10.09
CA THR A 87 -10.91 3.09 -10.82
C THR A 87 -10.03 4.17 -10.22
N ALA A 88 -8.78 3.84 -9.96
CA ALA A 88 -7.74 4.78 -9.58
C ALA A 88 -6.55 4.64 -10.53
N ILE A 89 -6.16 5.76 -11.14
CA ILE A 89 -4.91 5.89 -11.90
C ILE A 89 -3.95 6.68 -11.03
N VAL A 90 -2.83 6.09 -10.67
CA VAL A 90 -1.89 6.65 -9.72
C VAL A 90 -0.51 6.81 -10.36
N SER A 91 0.04 8.02 -10.27
CA SER A 91 1.45 8.31 -10.55
C SER A 91 2.17 8.53 -9.23
N LEU A 92 3.06 7.62 -8.85
CA LEU A 92 3.92 7.75 -7.67
C LEU A 92 5.24 8.39 -8.09
N ASN A 93 5.51 9.58 -7.58
CA ASN A 93 6.72 10.34 -7.85
C ASN A 93 7.65 10.22 -6.64
N GLN A 94 8.65 9.37 -6.72
CA GLN A 94 9.56 9.07 -5.63
C GLN A 94 10.89 9.80 -5.80
N PHE A 95 11.28 10.54 -4.78
CA PHE A 95 12.55 11.24 -4.64
C PHE A 95 13.35 10.55 -3.53
N ILE A 96 14.59 10.14 -3.85
CA ILE A 96 15.47 9.45 -2.91
C ILE A 96 16.76 10.26 -2.83
N TYR A 97 17.14 10.65 -1.63
CA TYR A 97 18.42 11.28 -1.34
C TYR A 97 19.31 10.30 -0.58
N VAL A 98 20.45 9.96 -1.16
CA VAL A 98 21.51 9.20 -0.51
C VAL A 98 22.51 10.20 0.07
N SER A 99 22.71 10.19 1.38
CA SER A 99 23.60 11.11 2.06
C SER A 99 25.06 10.61 2.03
N PRO A 100 26.05 11.47 2.32
CA PRO A 100 27.42 11.03 2.52
C PRO A 100 27.66 10.37 3.89
N TYR A 101 26.65 10.33 4.77
CA TYR A 101 26.79 9.83 6.13
C TYR A 101 26.54 8.32 6.21
N HIS A 102 27.26 7.69 7.12
CA HIS A 102 27.15 6.24 7.37
C HIS A 102 26.79 5.99 8.83
N LEU A 103 25.98 4.96 9.08
CA LEU A 103 25.60 4.51 10.39
C LEU A 103 25.60 2.97 10.41
N PHE A 104 26.21 2.35 11.41
CA PHE A 104 26.31 0.88 11.53
C PHE A 104 26.83 0.16 10.29
N GLY A 105 27.67 0.82 9.47
CA GLY A 105 28.18 0.28 8.21
C GLY A 105 27.23 0.44 7.02
N GLY A 106 26.04 0.99 7.20
CA GLY A 106 25.12 1.33 6.14
C GLY A 106 25.19 2.80 5.75
N VAL A 107 24.72 3.14 4.56
CA VAL A 107 24.58 4.50 4.03
C VAL A 107 23.23 5.05 4.45
N LEU A 108 23.20 6.24 5.05
CA LEU A 108 21.98 6.92 5.41
C LEU A 108 21.38 7.66 4.21
N GLY A 109 20.07 7.69 4.16
CA GLY A 109 19.33 8.47 3.19
C GLY A 109 17.93 8.83 3.67
N ALA A 110 17.21 9.52 2.82
CA ALA A 110 15.80 9.82 3.03
C ALA A 110 15.06 9.72 1.70
N MET A 111 13.78 9.42 1.76
CA MET A 111 12.94 9.41 0.59
C MET A 111 11.64 10.19 0.82
N ALA A 112 11.00 10.60 -0.29
CA ALA A 112 9.64 11.11 -0.31
C ALA A 112 8.92 10.59 -1.55
N ILE A 113 7.66 10.18 -1.39
CA ILE A 113 6.76 9.81 -2.48
C ILE A 113 5.60 10.79 -2.50
N VAL A 114 5.35 11.39 -3.66
CA VAL A 114 4.21 12.28 -3.91
C VAL A 114 3.28 11.59 -4.90
N PRO A 115 2.13 11.04 -4.43
CA PRO A 115 1.15 10.42 -5.32
C PRO A 115 0.29 11.46 -6.01
N LEU A 116 0.08 11.31 -7.33
CA LEU A 116 -0.98 11.99 -8.07
C LEU A 116 -2.01 10.92 -8.43
N VAL A 117 -3.27 11.15 -8.07
CA VAL A 117 -4.34 10.15 -8.16
C VAL A 117 -5.48 10.72 -9.00
N ASP A 118 -5.91 9.99 -10.02
CA ASP A 118 -7.19 10.23 -10.70
C ASP A 118 -8.17 9.14 -10.27
N LEU A 119 -9.21 9.56 -9.54
CA LEU A 119 -10.16 8.67 -8.87
C LEU A 119 -11.55 8.78 -9.48
N ASN A 120 -12.14 7.62 -9.81
CA ASN A 120 -13.53 7.53 -10.26
C ASN A 120 -14.23 6.35 -9.58
N ALA A 121 -15.52 6.52 -9.26
CA ALA A 121 -16.37 5.45 -8.77
C ALA A 121 -17.77 5.54 -9.36
N SER A 122 -18.34 4.40 -9.73
CA SER A 122 -19.72 4.28 -10.18
C SER A 122 -20.34 2.98 -9.68
N PHE A 123 -21.67 3.00 -9.53
CA PHE A 123 -22.50 1.88 -9.08
C PHE A 123 -23.74 1.82 -9.95
N ALA A 124 -24.43 0.68 -10.00
CA ALA A 124 -25.71 0.59 -10.69
C ALA A 124 -26.72 1.60 -10.15
N HIS A 125 -27.62 2.06 -11.02
CA HIS A 125 -28.67 3.02 -10.64
C HIS A 125 -29.59 2.46 -9.54
N ASP A 126 -29.84 1.16 -9.55
CA ASP A 126 -30.67 0.42 -8.58
C ASP A 126 -29.85 -0.14 -7.41
N SER A 127 -28.60 0.29 -7.24
CA SER A 127 -27.78 -0.10 -6.08
C SER A 127 -28.35 0.51 -4.80
N PRO A 128 -28.67 -0.30 -3.76
CA PRO A 128 -29.18 0.21 -2.49
C PRO A 128 -28.20 1.18 -1.81
N VAL A 129 -26.90 0.95 -1.95
CA VAL A 129 -25.84 1.82 -1.46
C VAL A 129 -24.91 2.20 -2.62
N ARG A 130 -24.54 3.45 -2.67
CA ARG A 130 -23.56 3.99 -3.64
C ARG A 130 -22.58 4.88 -2.90
N LEU A 131 -21.33 4.52 -2.93
CA LEU A 131 -20.27 5.34 -2.33
C LEU A 131 -19.98 6.55 -3.22
N VAL A 132 -19.82 7.70 -2.60
CA VAL A 132 -19.50 8.96 -3.28
C VAL A 132 -18.00 9.15 -3.27
N ALA A 133 -17.39 9.20 -4.46
CA ALA A 133 -15.96 9.45 -4.60
C ALA A 133 -15.64 10.93 -4.75
N ASN A 134 -14.52 11.36 -4.22
CA ASN A 134 -13.85 12.61 -4.54
C ASN A 134 -13.18 12.45 -5.91
N ARG A 135 -13.95 12.69 -6.96
CA ARG A 135 -13.63 12.35 -8.36
C ARG A 135 -12.61 13.30 -8.97
N GLY A 136 -11.88 12.77 -9.94
CA GLY A 136 -10.91 13.49 -10.74
C GLY A 136 -9.52 13.48 -10.12
N MET A 137 -8.67 14.37 -10.61
CA MET A 137 -7.28 14.45 -10.17
C MET A 137 -7.15 15.08 -8.78
N GLY A 138 -6.39 14.41 -7.93
CA GLY A 138 -6.01 14.88 -6.61
C GLY A 138 -4.60 14.45 -6.25
N VAL A 139 -4.11 14.95 -5.13
CA VAL A 139 -2.85 14.50 -4.51
C VAL A 139 -3.18 13.43 -3.48
N GLY A 140 -2.47 12.31 -3.47
CA GLY A 140 -2.53 11.34 -2.39
C GLY A 140 -1.71 11.74 -1.18
N ASP A 141 -1.68 10.92 -0.15
CA ASP A 141 -0.89 11.18 1.04
C ASP A 141 0.61 11.06 0.76
N ILE A 142 1.36 12.09 1.13
CA ILE A 142 2.81 12.09 0.96
C ILE A 142 3.41 11.12 1.97
N THR A 143 4.17 10.15 1.46
CA THR A 143 4.98 9.24 2.25
C THR A 143 6.42 9.72 2.25
N TRP A 144 7.05 9.78 3.41
CA TRP A 144 8.43 10.21 3.54
C TRP A 144 9.10 9.56 4.74
N GLY A 145 10.42 9.41 4.68
CA GLY A 145 11.14 8.84 5.82
C GLY A 145 12.62 8.62 5.55
N PRO A 146 13.37 8.35 6.63
CA PRO A 146 14.77 7.98 6.56
C PRO A 146 14.94 6.49 6.23
N PHE A 147 16.07 6.16 5.62
CA PHE A 147 16.49 4.79 5.44
C PHE A 147 17.98 4.58 5.74
N ILE A 148 18.33 3.32 5.99
CA ILE A 148 19.71 2.84 6.02
C ILE A 148 19.85 1.69 5.01
N ALA A 149 20.71 1.86 4.01
CA ALA A 149 21.01 0.87 2.98
C ALA A 149 22.40 0.31 3.21
N PHE A 150 22.50 -1.00 3.40
CA PHE A 150 23.79 -1.66 3.63
C PHE A 150 24.40 -2.06 2.30
N PRO A 151 25.69 -1.74 2.06
CA PRO A 151 26.40 -2.21 0.88
C PRO A 151 26.27 -3.73 0.74
N PRO A 152 26.16 -4.25 -0.48
CA PRO A 152 25.99 -5.68 -0.70
C PRO A 152 27.16 -6.49 -0.14
N VAL A 153 26.85 -7.64 0.46
CA VAL A 153 27.87 -8.63 0.82
C VAL A 153 28.41 -9.26 -0.45
N ILE A 154 29.73 -9.17 -0.63
CA ILE A 154 30.43 -9.72 -1.80
C ILE A 154 31.06 -11.06 -1.45
N ARG A 155 30.83 -12.09 -2.26
CA ARG A 155 31.50 -13.38 -2.18
C ARG A 155 31.86 -13.85 -3.60
N GLY A 156 33.11 -14.30 -3.77
CA GLY A 156 33.57 -14.74 -5.08
C GLY A 156 33.47 -13.65 -6.16
N GLY A 157 33.71 -12.37 -5.78
CA GLY A 157 33.64 -11.22 -6.69
C GLY A 157 32.25 -10.78 -7.13
N ARG A 158 31.17 -11.34 -6.54
CA ARG A 158 29.78 -10.97 -6.85
C ARG A 158 28.97 -10.66 -5.60
N PRO A 159 27.92 -9.82 -5.70
CA PRO A 159 26.96 -9.65 -4.61
C PRO A 159 26.20 -10.95 -4.38
N VAL A 160 25.96 -11.28 -3.10
CA VAL A 160 25.19 -12.46 -2.68
C VAL A 160 24.02 -12.10 -1.77
N PHE A 161 24.09 -10.94 -1.11
CA PHE A 161 23.07 -10.47 -0.19
C PHE A 161 23.09 -8.95 -0.13
N ALA A 162 21.93 -8.32 -0.06
CA ALA A 162 21.75 -6.91 0.23
C ALA A 162 20.56 -6.73 1.17
N GLN A 163 20.56 -5.63 1.94
CA GLN A 163 19.45 -5.26 2.81
C GLN A 163 19.33 -3.74 2.95
N ARG A 164 18.11 -3.30 3.24
CA ARG A 164 17.75 -1.91 3.52
C ARG A 164 16.67 -1.89 4.60
N MET A 165 16.78 -0.98 5.54
CA MET A 165 15.74 -0.68 6.51
C MET A 165 15.23 0.74 6.25
N GLU A 166 13.93 0.94 6.39
CA GLU A 166 13.29 2.22 6.15
C GLU A 166 12.18 2.44 7.16
N PHE A 167 11.98 3.69 7.54
CA PHE A 167 10.94 4.10 8.45
C PHE A 167 10.11 5.20 7.78
N ASP A 168 8.97 4.82 7.22
CA ASP A 168 8.10 5.74 6.51
C ASP A 168 7.05 6.35 7.44
N VAL A 169 6.82 7.64 7.24
CA VAL A 169 5.70 8.39 7.77
C VAL A 169 4.79 8.76 6.61
N ILE A 170 3.50 8.47 6.76
CA ILE A 170 2.47 8.82 5.79
C ILE A 170 1.64 9.95 6.39
N SER A 171 1.72 11.12 5.78
CA SER A 171 1.03 12.32 6.24
C SER A 171 -0.31 12.48 5.52
N PRO A 172 -1.40 12.87 6.22
CA PRO A 172 -2.70 13.14 5.60
C PRO A 172 -2.67 14.49 4.87
N SER A 173 -1.80 14.57 3.88
CA SER A 173 -1.51 15.81 3.11
C SER A 173 -2.22 15.85 1.76
N GLY A 174 -2.91 14.77 1.41
CA GLY A 174 -3.59 14.63 0.14
C GLY A 174 -4.97 15.29 0.09
N SER A 175 -5.62 15.13 -1.06
CA SER A 175 -6.98 15.63 -1.30
C SER A 175 -7.98 14.83 -0.47
N TYR A 176 -8.62 15.50 0.49
CA TYR A 176 -9.57 14.89 1.42
C TYR A 176 -10.82 15.75 1.57
N ASP A 177 -11.97 15.18 1.25
CA ASP A 177 -13.30 15.80 1.42
C ASP A 177 -14.10 14.92 2.37
N THR A 178 -14.46 15.47 3.54
CA THR A 178 -15.20 14.76 4.59
C THR A 178 -16.62 14.38 4.18
N SER A 179 -17.16 14.95 3.11
CA SER A 179 -18.48 14.60 2.54
C SER A 179 -18.43 13.48 1.49
N LYS A 180 -17.26 12.91 1.21
CA LYS A 180 -17.04 11.85 0.24
C LYS A 180 -16.59 10.58 0.94
N ASP A 181 -17.08 9.42 0.46
CA ASP A 181 -16.74 8.13 1.06
C ASP A 181 -15.37 7.62 0.61
N ILE A 182 -14.93 7.98 -0.60
CA ILE A 182 -13.67 7.55 -1.20
C ILE A 182 -12.85 8.78 -1.59
N ASN A 183 -11.65 8.90 -1.02
CA ASN A 183 -10.75 10.04 -1.20
C ASN A 183 -9.36 9.58 -1.67
N PRO A 184 -8.60 10.45 -2.36
CA PRO A 184 -7.17 10.22 -2.62
C PRO A 184 -6.31 10.14 -1.36
N SER A 185 -6.70 10.84 -0.29
CA SER A 185 -6.06 10.81 1.04
C SER A 185 -6.83 9.92 1.99
N SER A 186 -6.13 9.25 2.91
CA SER A 186 -6.74 8.49 4.01
C SER A 186 -7.31 9.39 5.12
N GLY A 187 -6.83 10.64 5.22
CA GLY A 187 -7.26 11.61 6.24
C GLY A 187 -6.67 11.38 7.62
N PHE A 188 -5.69 10.49 7.78
CA PHE A 188 -5.00 10.21 9.05
C PHE A 188 -3.52 9.91 8.83
N TRP A 189 -2.74 10.09 9.88
CA TRP A 189 -1.33 9.74 9.91
C TRP A 189 -1.14 8.23 9.99
N SER A 190 -0.06 7.74 9.38
CA SER A 190 0.40 6.36 9.56
C SER A 190 1.92 6.29 9.60
N ILE A 191 2.45 5.21 10.19
CA ILE A 191 3.87 4.87 10.13
C ILE A 191 4.03 3.47 9.56
N ASN A 192 5.02 3.31 8.68
CA ASN A 192 5.32 2.05 8.02
C ASN A 192 6.82 1.75 8.09
N PRO A 193 7.34 1.22 9.21
CA PRO A 193 8.66 0.64 9.21
C PRO A 193 8.70 -0.62 8.34
N TYR A 194 9.76 -0.77 7.54
CA TYR A 194 9.97 -1.99 6.78
C TYR A 194 11.44 -2.39 6.65
N TRP A 195 11.64 -3.66 6.42
CA TRP A 195 12.94 -4.27 6.13
C TRP A 195 12.89 -5.01 4.81
N THR A 196 13.80 -4.66 3.90
CA THR A 196 13.93 -5.29 2.60
C THR A 196 15.23 -6.08 2.53
N VAL A 197 15.15 -7.28 1.99
CA VAL A 197 16.29 -8.16 1.73
C VAL A 197 16.28 -8.65 0.29
N THR A 198 17.47 -8.80 -0.28
CA THR A 198 17.68 -9.43 -1.59
C THR A 198 18.77 -10.49 -1.44
N LEU A 199 18.45 -11.71 -1.82
CA LEU A 199 19.38 -12.83 -1.94
C LEU A 199 19.70 -13.06 -3.41
N LEU A 200 20.97 -13.29 -3.71
CA LEU A 200 21.47 -13.60 -5.05
C LEU A 200 22.18 -14.96 -5.03
N PRO A 201 21.42 -16.08 -4.99
CA PRO A 201 21.99 -17.43 -4.85
C PRO A 201 22.96 -17.77 -5.98
N THR A 202 22.66 -17.34 -7.19
CA THR A 202 23.53 -17.46 -8.36
C THR A 202 23.76 -16.09 -9.02
N ALA A 203 24.58 -16.03 -10.06
CA ALA A 203 24.76 -14.80 -10.83
C ALA A 203 23.50 -14.39 -11.61
N LYS A 204 22.56 -15.31 -11.81
CA LYS A 204 21.34 -15.11 -12.61
C LYS A 204 20.04 -15.17 -11.82
N THR A 205 20.08 -15.57 -10.55
CA THR A 205 18.88 -15.76 -9.72
C THR A 205 18.81 -14.72 -8.63
N GLU A 206 17.65 -14.12 -8.50
CA GLU A 206 17.33 -13.14 -7.46
C GLU A 206 16.09 -13.58 -6.68
N LEU A 207 16.12 -13.37 -5.37
CA LEU A 207 14.99 -13.53 -4.45
C LEU A 207 14.96 -12.31 -3.55
N SER A 208 13.86 -11.55 -3.56
CA SER A 208 13.68 -10.42 -2.65
C SER A 208 12.45 -10.59 -1.77
N ALA A 209 12.51 -10.01 -0.58
CA ALA A 209 11.37 -9.89 0.32
C ALA A 209 11.42 -8.55 1.05
N ARG A 210 10.23 -7.93 1.20
CA ARG A 210 10.02 -6.72 1.99
C ARG A 210 9.00 -7.01 3.07
N PHE A 211 9.41 -6.89 4.31
CA PHE A 211 8.59 -7.10 5.51
C PHE A 211 8.10 -5.75 6.00
N ASN A 212 6.81 -5.53 5.98
CA ASN A 212 6.17 -4.27 6.33
C ASN A 212 5.33 -4.42 7.59
N TYR A 213 5.29 -3.35 8.39
CA TYR A 213 4.32 -3.16 9.46
C TYR A 213 3.71 -1.77 9.31
N LEU A 214 2.39 -1.65 9.42
CA LEU A 214 1.67 -0.40 9.33
C LEU A 214 0.89 -0.18 10.61
N HIS A 215 1.13 0.96 11.26
CA HIS A 215 0.31 1.48 12.33
C HIS A 215 -0.42 2.74 11.86
N ASN A 216 -1.72 2.78 12.12
CA ASN A 216 -2.58 3.87 11.71
C ASN A 216 -3.04 4.65 12.94
N PHE A 217 -2.94 5.97 12.89
CA PHE A 217 -3.44 6.83 13.94
C PHE A 217 -4.92 7.15 13.73
N THR A 218 -5.57 7.61 14.80
CA THR A 218 -7.00 7.95 14.79
C THR A 218 -7.28 9.08 13.80
N ASN A 219 -8.32 8.90 12.99
CA ASN A 219 -8.92 9.96 12.18
C ASN A 219 -10.04 10.62 13.01
N SER A 220 -9.85 11.88 13.35
CA SER A 220 -10.82 12.69 14.10
C SER A 220 -11.89 13.34 13.22
N HIS A 221 -11.74 13.26 11.90
CA HIS A 221 -12.67 13.82 10.92
C HIS A 221 -12.94 12.80 9.80
N PRO A 222 -13.57 11.65 10.13
CA PRO A 222 -13.80 10.60 9.15
C PRO A 222 -14.73 11.08 8.03
N ALA A 223 -14.40 10.66 6.82
CA ALA A 223 -15.16 11.01 5.64
C ALA A 223 -16.37 10.08 5.45
N SER A 224 -17.53 10.68 5.16
CA SER A 224 -18.74 9.92 4.83
C SER A 224 -19.72 10.81 4.06
N SER A 225 -20.34 10.27 3.02
CA SER A 225 -21.45 10.92 2.30
C SER A 225 -22.75 10.90 3.13
N ALA A 226 -22.85 10.04 4.14
CA ALA A 226 -23.93 10.01 5.10
C ALA A 226 -23.56 10.82 6.36
N PRO A 227 -24.55 11.46 7.03
CA PRO A 227 -24.28 12.16 8.28
C PRO A 227 -23.71 11.23 9.36
N LEU A 228 -22.61 11.63 9.98
CA LEU A 228 -22.02 10.94 11.12
C LEU A 228 -22.42 11.61 12.43
N PRO A 229 -22.55 10.86 13.55
CA PRO A 229 -22.74 11.44 14.86
C PRO A 229 -21.59 12.41 15.21
N ALA A 230 -21.91 13.48 15.95
CA ALA A 230 -20.89 14.42 16.41
C ALA A 230 -19.83 13.70 17.25
N GLY A 231 -18.55 14.00 16.99
CA GLY A 231 -17.43 13.38 17.69
C GLY A 231 -17.07 11.96 17.22
N THR A 232 -17.64 11.48 16.10
CA THR A 232 -17.23 10.21 15.51
C THR A 232 -15.76 10.26 15.12
N THR A 233 -15.03 9.23 15.53
CA THR A 233 -13.63 8.99 15.12
C THR A 233 -13.52 7.60 14.51
N THR A 234 -12.52 7.40 13.66
CA THR A 234 -12.20 6.08 13.10
C THR A 234 -10.71 5.82 13.23
N GLN A 235 -10.35 4.55 13.28
CA GLN A 235 -8.95 4.14 13.22
C GLN A 235 -8.88 2.85 12.39
N ALA A 236 -8.06 2.85 11.36
CA ALA A 236 -7.80 1.63 10.62
C ALA A 236 -6.91 0.70 11.45
N GLY A 237 -7.17 -0.59 11.38
CA GLY A 237 -6.40 -1.59 12.13
C GLY A 237 -4.93 -1.66 11.69
N ASP A 238 -4.07 -2.05 12.61
CA ASP A 238 -2.67 -2.35 12.33
C ASP A 238 -2.54 -3.54 11.40
N ALA A 239 -1.62 -3.47 10.47
CA ALA A 239 -1.42 -4.49 9.48
C ALA A 239 0.06 -4.81 9.26
N GLY A 240 0.32 -6.01 8.78
CA GLY A 240 1.63 -6.40 8.31
C GLY A 240 1.52 -7.20 7.01
N TRP A 241 2.49 -7.04 6.16
CA TRP A 241 2.57 -7.82 4.93
C TRP A 241 4.01 -8.06 4.51
N VAL A 242 4.15 -9.11 3.71
CA VAL A 242 5.41 -9.42 3.05
C VAL A 242 5.17 -9.36 1.55
N ASN A 243 5.86 -8.48 0.86
CA ASN A 243 5.98 -8.54 -0.58
C ASN A 243 7.20 -9.39 -0.93
N PHE A 244 7.12 -10.22 -1.95
CA PHE A 244 8.24 -11.06 -2.37
C PHE A 244 8.33 -11.15 -3.89
N THR A 245 9.56 -11.32 -4.37
CA THR A 245 9.88 -11.54 -5.78
C THR A 245 10.85 -12.69 -5.92
N ALA A 246 10.78 -13.35 -7.07
CA ALA A 246 11.77 -14.32 -7.50
C ALA A 246 11.99 -14.14 -9.00
N SER A 247 13.22 -13.92 -9.43
CA SER A 247 13.53 -13.71 -10.83
C SER A 247 14.78 -14.47 -11.31
N TYR A 248 14.83 -14.68 -12.61
CA TYR A 248 15.95 -15.31 -13.29
C TYR A 248 16.33 -14.53 -14.55
N GLU A 249 17.62 -14.27 -14.74
CA GLU A 249 18.15 -13.63 -15.93
C GLU A 249 18.18 -14.64 -17.09
N VAL A 250 17.18 -14.56 -17.97
CA VAL A 250 17.02 -15.46 -19.13
C VAL A 250 17.94 -15.07 -20.30
N LEU A 251 18.19 -13.77 -20.44
CA LEU A 251 19.14 -13.16 -21.37
C LEU A 251 19.89 -12.03 -20.65
N PRO A 252 21.09 -11.61 -21.13
CA PRO A 252 21.77 -10.48 -20.54
C PRO A 252 20.86 -9.26 -20.38
N LYS A 253 20.68 -8.78 -19.13
CA LYS A 253 19.80 -7.65 -18.75
C LYS A 253 18.29 -7.90 -18.89
N LEU A 254 17.84 -9.13 -19.15
CA LEU A 254 16.43 -9.50 -19.18
C LEU A 254 16.14 -10.50 -18.07
N ASN A 255 15.43 -10.03 -17.03
CA ASN A 255 14.94 -10.86 -15.93
C ASN A 255 13.46 -11.18 -16.14
N VAL A 256 13.11 -12.43 -15.93
CA VAL A 256 11.72 -12.92 -15.89
C VAL A 256 11.49 -13.52 -14.51
N GLY A 257 10.34 -13.23 -13.91
CA GLY A 257 10.10 -13.69 -12.56
C GLY A 257 8.64 -13.55 -12.13
N LEU A 258 8.43 -13.86 -10.87
CA LEU A 258 7.15 -13.77 -10.17
C LEU A 258 7.25 -12.74 -9.05
N ASN A 259 6.12 -12.13 -8.77
CA ASN A 259 5.91 -11.20 -7.67
C ASN A 259 4.64 -11.64 -6.93
N GLY A 260 4.63 -11.48 -5.62
CA GLY A 260 3.50 -11.82 -4.79
C GLY A 260 3.56 -11.16 -3.43
N TYR A 261 2.51 -11.40 -2.64
CA TYR A 261 2.45 -10.87 -1.28
C TYR A 261 1.65 -11.80 -0.36
N TYR A 262 1.85 -11.62 0.95
CA TYR A 262 1.00 -12.13 2.01
C TYR A 262 0.65 -10.98 2.94
N PHE A 263 -0.64 -10.74 3.20
CA PHE A 263 -1.14 -9.65 4.02
C PHE A 263 -1.93 -10.18 5.22
N LYS A 264 -1.78 -9.52 6.36
CA LYS A 264 -2.59 -9.77 7.56
C LYS A 264 -2.83 -8.48 8.32
N GLN A 265 -4.09 -8.21 8.63
CA GLN A 265 -4.50 -7.20 9.62
C GLN A 265 -4.46 -7.84 11.03
N PHE A 266 -3.94 -7.12 12.01
CA PHE A 266 -3.71 -7.62 13.37
C PHE A 266 -4.78 -7.13 14.36
N THR A 267 -5.29 -5.91 14.15
CA THR A 267 -6.31 -5.28 14.99
C THR A 267 -7.49 -4.84 14.11
N ASP A 268 -8.65 -4.64 14.73
CA ASP A 268 -9.88 -4.16 14.08
C ASP A 268 -9.90 -2.63 14.02
#